data_805579e1ce74679f598596d3cba2476f
#
_entry.id   805579e1ce74679f598596d3cba2476f
#
_cell.length_a   1.000
_cell.length_b   1.000
_cell.length_c   1.000
_cell.angle_alpha   90.00
_cell.angle_beta   90.00
_cell.angle_gamma   90.00
#
_symmetry.space_group_name_H-M   'P 1'
#
loop_
_entity.id
_entity.type
_entity.pdbx_description
1 polymer ?
#
loop_
_entity_poly.entity_id
_entity_poly.type
_entity_poly.pdbx_seq_one_letter_code
_entity_poly.pdbx_strand_id
1 'polypeptide(L)'
;MNPLLLSGFGITIEVNKAHLTIKQKDIVKEFEPHRIPYDSIIIDGHYGSISFEAMRWLSKHNVSLSLLNWNGNLLSETQPQETLNADLKIKQYEKYLDPESRLYIAGQIVKQKVKSSMGLIRAFSEFYNIDFGTIDKEIQRADYNNISSLMMYEGRIAFAYWKELSKIFNQLSPDFSFETRKNLSYSWNMNASDPINALLNYGYAILESTVRKYINTIGLDTSIGYLHEIAPSKHPLVYDLQELFRYVIDYSVIEILETRLKKSDFILTENYHIRLKPNTAKLLIEKIKNNFNKRYEFKNKQYTLETIMLENIRELSRYVSGKIKTLEFRIPDIEISRNDTIYIRNKIMSIDPEKRKELKINKSTLWYQQKKIKEGETIKIYNKTKVKIE
;
A
#
# COMPACT_ATOMS: atom_id res chain seq x y z
N MET A 1 4.33 11.77 0.53
CA MET A 1 3.11 11.49 -0.26
C MET A 1 1.96 12.34 0.27
N ASN A 2 1.38 13.18 -0.58
CA ASN A 2 0.25 14.04 -0.21
C ASN A 2 -0.74 14.15 -1.38
N PRO A 3 -1.48 13.07 -1.70
CA PRO A 3 -2.42 13.07 -2.81
C PRO A 3 -3.69 13.87 -2.47
N LEU A 4 -4.23 14.59 -3.47
CA LEU A 4 -5.58 15.15 -3.44
C LEU A 4 -6.52 14.19 -4.16
N LEU A 5 -7.49 13.63 -3.43
CA LEU A 5 -8.54 12.82 -4.05
C LEU A 5 -9.70 13.71 -4.54
N LEU A 6 -10.06 13.53 -5.80
CA LEU A 6 -11.26 14.09 -6.42
C LEU A 6 -12.15 12.92 -6.84
N SER A 7 -13.30 12.76 -6.18
CA SER A 7 -14.21 11.64 -6.41
C SER A 7 -15.63 12.10 -6.63
N GLY A 8 -16.39 11.38 -7.47
CA GLY A 8 -17.78 11.67 -7.80
C GLY A 8 -17.95 12.42 -9.12
N PHE A 9 -18.99 13.26 -9.22
CA PHE A 9 -19.42 13.86 -10.48
C PHE A 9 -19.12 15.36 -10.53
N GLY A 10 -18.98 15.90 -11.77
CA GLY A 10 -18.88 17.32 -12.02
C GLY A 10 -17.56 17.95 -11.58
N ILE A 11 -16.46 17.20 -11.69
CA ILE A 11 -15.12 17.71 -11.41
C ILE A 11 -14.66 18.57 -12.59
N THR A 12 -14.28 19.81 -12.32
CA THR A 12 -13.66 20.70 -13.33
C THR A 12 -12.31 21.17 -12.80
N ILE A 13 -11.28 21.01 -13.62
CA ILE A 13 -9.91 21.44 -13.30
C ILE A 13 -9.48 22.43 -14.40
N GLU A 14 -9.27 23.66 -14.02
CA GLU A 14 -8.94 24.75 -14.96
C GLU A 14 -7.89 25.69 -14.37
N VAL A 15 -7.33 26.56 -15.19
CA VAL A 15 -6.46 27.65 -14.73
C VAL A 15 -7.18 28.96 -14.94
N ASN A 16 -7.26 29.78 -13.90
CA ASN A 16 -7.78 31.12 -13.94
C ASN A 16 -6.76 32.08 -13.31
N LYS A 17 -6.37 33.14 -14.02
CA LYS A 17 -5.37 34.13 -13.55
C LYS A 17 -4.10 33.49 -12.99
N ALA A 18 -3.56 32.49 -13.69
CA ALA A 18 -2.42 31.66 -13.31
C ALA A 18 -2.64 30.73 -12.09
N HIS A 19 -3.78 30.74 -11.43
CA HIS A 19 -4.11 29.82 -10.34
C HIS A 19 -4.76 28.56 -10.88
N LEU A 20 -4.38 27.41 -10.33
CA LEU A 20 -5.11 26.15 -10.58
C LEU A 20 -6.41 26.19 -9.79
N THR A 21 -7.52 26.11 -10.48
CA THR A 21 -8.87 26.10 -9.87
C THR A 21 -9.49 24.73 -10.05
N ILE A 22 -9.89 24.11 -8.95
CA ILE A 22 -10.60 22.82 -8.93
C ILE A 22 -12.00 23.08 -8.40
N LYS A 23 -13.00 22.82 -9.25
CA LYS A 23 -14.43 22.97 -8.93
C LYS A 23 -15.06 21.60 -8.82
N GLN A 24 -15.84 21.38 -7.78
CA GLN A 24 -16.67 20.19 -7.63
C GLN A 24 -17.94 20.54 -6.85
N LYS A 25 -19.10 20.53 -7.50
CA LYS A 25 -20.35 21.06 -6.95
C LYS A 25 -20.15 22.48 -6.43
N ASP A 26 -20.45 22.72 -5.16
CA ASP A 26 -20.31 24.02 -4.51
C ASP A 26 -18.91 24.28 -3.92
N ILE A 27 -18.00 23.33 -4.06
CA ILE A 27 -16.64 23.44 -3.52
C ILE A 27 -15.71 23.93 -4.61
N VAL A 28 -15.05 25.07 -4.35
CA VAL A 28 -13.98 25.62 -5.19
C VAL A 28 -12.69 25.65 -4.38
N LYS A 29 -11.62 25.10 -4.94
CA LYS A 29 -10.27 25.19 -4.40
C LYS A 29 -9.38 25.89 -5.40
N GLU A 30 -8.62 26.86 -4.95
CA GLU A 30 -7.66 27.60 -5.76
C GLU A 30 -6.25 27.43 -5.19
N PHE A 31 -5.28 27.25 -6.08
CA PHE A 31 -3.88 27.09 -5.72
C PHE A 31 -3.02 28.05 -6.53
N GLU A 32 -2.26 28.85 -5.82
CA GLU A 32 -1.26 29.73 -6.42
C GLU A 32 -0.11 28.91 -7.02
N PRO A 33 0.62 29.43 -8.03
CA PRO A 33 1.84 28.84 -8.52
C PRO A 33 2.81 28.58 -7.38
N HIS A 34 3.43 27.38 -7.39
CA HIS A 34 4.40 26.93 -6.38
C HIS A 34 3.88 26.76 -4.94
N ARG A 35 2.58 26.96 -4.69
CA ARG A 35 1.96 26.83 -3.36
C ARG A 35 0.93 25.72 -3.26
N ILE A 36 0.85 24.86 -4.25
CA ILE A 36 0.02 23.65 -4.16
C ILE A 36 0.66 22.67 -3.15
N PRO A 37 -0.06 22.26 -2.10
CA PRO A 37 0.50 21.37 -1.09
C PRO A 37 0.51 19.89 -1.50
N TYR A 38 -0.10 19.57 -2.64
CA TYR A 38 -0.27 18.21 -3.12
C TYR A 38 0.80 17.85 -4.14
N ASP A 39 1.32 16.62 -4.03
CA ASP A 39 2.29 16.06 -4.98
C ASP A 39 1.62 15.27 -6.11
N SER A 40 0.34 14.97 -5.95
CA SER A 40 -0.47 14.26 -6.93
C SER A 40 -1.95 14.57 -6.77
N ILE A 41 -2.71 14.44 -7.86
CA ILE A 41 -4.17 14.50 -7.89
C ILE A 41 -4.67 13.15 -8.38
N ILE A 42 -5.54 12.51 -7.60
CA ILE A 42 -6.19 11.26 -7.95
C ILE A 42 -7.63 11.55 -8.31
N ILE A 43 -8.02 11.23 -9.55
CA ILE A 43 -9.39 11.35 -10.02
C ILE A 43 -10.05 9.96 -9.96
N ASP A 44 -11.03 9.84 -9.07
CA ASP A 44 -11.96 8.71 -8.95
C ASP A 44 -13.38 9.18 -9.31
N GLY A 45 -13.51 9.83 -10.45
CA GLY A 45 -14.76 10.39 -10.95
C GLY A 45 -14.95 10.09 -12.43
N HIS A 46 -16.21 9.88 -12.86
CA HIS A 46 -16.52 9.50 -14.24
C HIS A 46 -16.95 10.69 -15.12
N TYR A 47 -17.34 11.79 -14.49
CA TYR A 47 -17.80 12.99 -15.20
C TYR A 47 -17.05 14.21 -14.72
N GLY A 48 -16.43 14.89 -15.64
CA GLY A 48 -15.68 16.09 -15.37
C GLY A 48 -14.91 16.58 -16.60
N SER A 49 -14.14 17.63 -16.41
CA SER A 49 -13.29 18.20 -17.45
C SER A 49 -11.97 18.71 -16.86
N ILE A 50 -10.93 18.66 -17.67
CA ILE A 50 -9.66 19.30 -17.38
C ILE A 50 -9.23 20.13 -18.58
N SER A 51 -8.81 21.37 -18.35
CA SER A 51 -8.31 22.21 -19.43
C SER A 51 -6.85 21.83 -19.76
N PHE A 52 -6.45 22.02 -21.02
CA PHE A 52 -5.04 21.84 -21.40
C PHE A 52 -4.08 22.76 -20.64
N GLU A 53 -4.57 23.94 -20.24
CA GLU A 53 -3.79 24.86 -19.42
C GLU A 53 -3.58 24.31 -18.01
N ALA A 54 -4.58 23.65 -17.43
CA ALA A 54 -4.44 22.97 -16.16
C ALA A 54 -3.46 21.80 -16.24
N MET A 55 -3.47 21.03 -17.33
CA MET A 55 -2.47 19.96 -17.56
C MET A 55 -1.05 20.52 -17.62
N ARG A 56 -0.82 21.62 -18.37
CA ARG A 56 0.48 22.31 -18.43
C ARG A 56 0.89 22.83 -17.05
N TRP A 57 -0.05 23.41 -16.30
CA TRP A 57 0.19 23.94 -14.98
C TRP A 57 0.63 22.82 -14.02
N LEU A 58 -0.10 21.71 -13.97
CA LEU A 58 0.24 20.55 -13.14
C LEU A 58 1.64 19.99 -13.47
N SER A 59 1.92 19.81 -14.77
CA SER A 59 3.22 19.33 -15.22
C SER A 59 4.35 20.27 -14.80
N LYS A 60 4.19 21.59 -14.98
CA LYS A 60 5.16 22.61 -14.58
C LYS A 60 5.45 22.63 -13.08
N HIS A 61 4.47 22.27 -12.26
CA HIS A 61 4.59 22.25 -10.80
C HIS A 61 4.89 20.85 -10.22
N ASN A 62 5.26 19.89 -11.06
CA ASN A 62 5.58 18.51 -10.67
C ASN A 62 4.44 17.79 -9.93
N VAL A 63 3.20 18.12 -10.25
CA VAL A 63 2.01 17.47 -9.73
C VAL A 63 1.54 16.41 -10.73
N SER A 64 1.58 15.14 -10.35
CA SER A 64 1.04 14.06 -11.19
C SER A 64 -0.49 14.03 -11.12
N LEU A 65 -1.12 13.62 -12.23
CA LEU A 65 -2.56 13.41 -12.31
C LEU A 65 -2.82 11.94 -12.61
N SER A 66 -3.46 11.24 -11.70
CA SER A 66 -3.81 9.83 -11.83
C SER A 66 -5.32 9.68 -12.03
N LEU A 67 -5.72 8.99 -13.07
CA LEU A 67 -7.12 8.64 -13.34
C LEU A 67 -7.34 7.19 -12.95
N LEU A 68 -8.27 6.94 -12.04
CA LEU A 68 -8.67 5.60 -11.67
C LEU A 68 -9.82 5.13 -12.55
N ASN A 69 -9.77 3.86 -12.92
CA ASN A 69 -10.88 3.19 -13.57
C ASN A 69 -12.01 2.94 -12.57
N TRP A 70 -13.19 2.61 -13.07
CA TRP A 70 -14.38 2.27 -12.28
C TRP A 70 -14.17 1.10 -11.29
N ASN A 71 -13.15 0.26 -11.48
CA ASN A 71 -12.79 -0.82 -10.56
C ASN A 71 -11.71 -0.43 -9.52
N GLY A 72 -11.33 0.85 -9.47
CA GLY A 72 -10.30 1.38 -8.56
C GLY A 72 -8.85 1.17 -9.01
N ASN A 73 -8.64 0.51 -10.17
CA ASN A 73 -7.30 0.34 -10.73
C ASN A 73 -6.84 1.62 -11.44
N LEU A 74 -5.54 1.84 -11.48
CA LEU A 74 -4.93 2.93 -12.23
C LEU A 74 -5.17 2.73 -13.74
N LEU A 75 -5.91 3.67 -14.36
CA LEU A 75 -6.20 3.65 -15.78
C LEU A 75 -5.16 4.42 -16.58
N SER A 76 -4.85 5.61 -16.14
CA SER A 76 -3.96 6.52 -16.84
C SER A 76 -3.29 7.46 -15.83
N GLU A 77 -2.11 7.93 -16.18
CA GLU A 77 -1.36 8.89 -15.38
C GLU A 77 -0.66 9.88 -16.29
N THR A 78 -0.82 11.16 -15.98
CA THR A 78 0.04 12.20 -16.56
C THR A 78 1.14 12.52 -15.56
N GLN A 79 2.37 12.35 -16.01
CA GLN A 79 3.53 12.63 -15.17
C GLN A 79 4.25 13.88 -15.65
N PRO A 80 4.98 14.54 -14.75
CA PRO A 80 5.99 15.51 -15.15
C PRO A 80 6.96 14.90 -16.17
N GLN A 81 7.66 15.73 -16.89
CA GLN A 81 8.59 15.30 -17.93
C GLN A 81 9.56 14.22 -17.40
N GLU A 82 9.63 13.09 -18.11
CA GLU A 82 10.58 12.02 -17.80
C GLU A 82 12.02 12.53 -17.83
N THR A 83 12.83 12.03 -16.92
CA THR A 83 14.28 12.21 -17.03
C THR A 83 14.80 11.34 -18.18
N LEU A 84 15.24 11.97 -19.24
CA LEU A 84 15.84 11.27 -20.38
C LEU A 84 17.25 10.82 -20.01
N ASN A 85 17.42 9.53 -19.75
CA ASN A 85 18.72 8.92 -19.45
C ASN A 85 18.93 7.66 -20.29
N ALA A 86 19.31 7.85 -21.55
CA ALA A 86 19.47 6.77 -22.50
C ALA A 86 20.55 5.75 -22.06
N ASP A 87 21.67 6.20 -21.50
CA ASP A 87 22.73 5.32 -20.99
C ASP A 87 22.21 4.39 -19.88
N LEU A 88 21.43 4.92 -18.94
CA LEU A 88 20.84 4.12 -17.88
C LEU A 88 19.84 3.10 -18.42
N LYS A 89 19.00 3.47 -19.41
CA LYS A 89 18.03 2.56 -20.02
C LYS A 89 18.75 1.44 -20.80
N ILE A 90 19.81 1.75 -21.55
CA ILE A 90 20.62 0.73 -22.24
C ILE A 90 21.18 -0.26 -21.22
N LYS A 91 21.79 0.18 -20.14
CA LYS A 91 22.32 -0.68 -19.09
C LYS A 91 21.23 -1.47 -18.37
N GLN A 92 20.02 -0.92 -18.26
CA GLN A 92 18.87 -1.64 -17.73
C GLN A 92 18.48 -2.82 -18.63
N TYR A 93 18.49 -2.63 -19.96
CA TYR A 93 18.22 -3.68 -20.94
C TYR A 93 19.32 -4.74 -20.94
N GLU A 94 20.60 -4.35 -20.88
CA GLU A 94 21.72 -5.29 -20.77
C GLU A 94 21.57 -6.20 -19.54
N LYS A 95 21.20 -5.61 -18.37
CA LYS A 95 20.96 -6.38 -17.15
C LYS A 95 19.72 -7.27 -17.23
N TYR A 96 18.71 -6.90 -18.00
CA TYR A 96 17.55 -7.74 -18.26
C TYR A 96 17.86 -8.92 -19.19
N LEU A 97 18.64 -8.67 -20.22
CA LEU A 97 19.03 -9.69 -21.22
C LEU A 97 20.05 -10.70 -20.68
N ASP A 98 20.81 -10.33 -19.64
CA ASP A 98 21.71 -11.25 -18.96
C ASP A 98 20.96 -12.06 -17.89
N PRO A 99 20.79 -13.41 -18.10
CA PRO A 99 19.98 -14.24 -17.19
C PRO A 99 20.45 -14.24 -15.75
N GLU A 100 21.76 -14.16 -15.50
CA GLU A 100 22.35 -14.15 -14.16
C GLU A 100 22.02 -12.83 -13.43
N SER A 101 22.25 -11.69 -14.12
CA SER A 101 21.91 -10.38 -13.56
C SER A 101 20.40 -10.24 -13.32
N ARG A 102 19.57 -10.71 -14.26
CA ARG A 102 18.11 -10.68 -14.12
C ARG A 102 17.67 -11.48 -12.91
N LEU A 103 18.15 -12.72 -12.77
CA LEU A 103 17.82 -13.59 -11.64
C LEU A 103 18.30 -12.98 -10.32
N TYR A 104 19.51 -12.40 -10.31
CA TYR A 104 20.05 -11.75 -9.11
C TYR A 104 19.16 -10.57 -8.66
N ILE A 105 18.79 -9.66 -9.57
CA ILE A 105 17.94 -8.51 -9.23
C ILE A 105 16.56 -8.97 -8.76
N ALA A 106 15.93 -9.90 -9.50
CA ALA A 106 14.64 -10.48 -9.13
C ALA A 106 14.70 -11.17 -7.76
N GLY A 107 15.79 -11.89 -7.48
CA GLY A 107 16.01 -12.53 -6.18
C GLY A 107 16.10 -11.52 -5.03
N GLN A 108 16.77 -10.36 -5.22
CA GLN A 108 16.80 -9.29 -4.21
C GLN A 108 15.40 -8.70 -3.97
N ILE A 109 14.57 -8.53 -5.02
CA ILE A 109 13.19 -8.05 -4.90
C ILE A 109 12.37 -9.04 -4.07
N VAL A 110 12.39 -10.33 -4.42
CA VAL A 110 11.64 -11.36 -3.69
C VAL A 110 12.11 -11.48 -2.24
N LYS A 111 13.42 -11.49 -2.01
CA LYS A 111 14.00 -11.52 -0.66
C LYS A 111 13.48 -10.38 0.22
N GLN A 112 13.47 -9.16 -0.30
CA GLN A 112 12.99 -8.00 0.46
C GLN A 112 11.47 -8.03 0.63
N LYS A 113 10.70 -8.43 -0.40
CA LYS A 113 9.25 -8.65 -0.29
C LYS A 113 8.92 -9.60 0.85
N VAL A 114 9.57 -10.76 0.88
CA VAL A 114 9.37 -11.78 1.93
C VAL A 114 9.70 -11.18 3.30
N LYS A 115 10.85 -10.51 3.45
CA LYS A 115 11.23 -9.86 4.70
C LYS A 115 10.17 -8.87 5.19
N SER A 116 9.71 -7.96 4.32
CA SER A 116 8.72 -6.94 4.67
C SER A 116 7.36 -7.55 5.03
N SER A 117 6.89 -8.55 4.27
CA SER A 117 5.65 -9.27 4.55
C SER A 117 5.70 -10.01 5.88
N MET A 118 6.83 -10.67 6.17
CA MET A 118 7.04 -11.35 7.46
C MET A 118 7.13 -10.37 8.63
N GLY A 119 7.76 -9.20 8.42
CA GLY A 119 7.78 -8.12 9.41
C GLY A 119 6.37 -7.70 9.81
N LEU A 120 5.47 -7.51 8.83
CA LEU A 120 4.07 -7.17 9.08
C LEU A 120 3.36 -8.25 9.91
N ILE A 121 3.43 -9.51 9.49
CA ILE A 121 2.75 -10.60 10.20
C ILE A 121 3.29 -10.77 11.62
N ARG A 122 4.62 -10.69 11.81
CA ARG A 122 5.25 -10.78 13.13
C ARG A 122 4.78 -9.68 14.07
N ALA A 123 4.59 -8.46 13.54
CA ALA A 123 4.08 -7.35 14.32
C ALA A 123 2.66 -7.60 14.89
N PHE A 124 1.88 -8.49 14.25
CA PHE A 124 0.54 -8.88 14.70
C PHE A 124 0.49 -10.24 15.42
N SER A 125 1.60 -10.95 15.55
CA SER A 125 1.62 -12.32 16.11
C SER A 125 1.21 -12.40 17.57
N GLU A 126 1.39 -11.35 18.35
CA GLU A 126 0.95 -11.31 19.74
C GLU A 126 -0.60 -11.29 19.89
N PHE A 127 -1.31 -10.97 18.81
CA PHE A 127 -2.76 -10.74 18.82
C PHE A 127 -3.54 -11.77 18.05
N TYR A 128 -2.90 -12.41 17.07
CA TYR A 128 -3.53 -13.36 16.17
C TYR A 128 -2.73 -14.65 16.17
N ASN A 129 -3.45 -15.77 16.16
CA ASN A 129 -2.83 -17.09 16.05
C ASN A 129 -2.28 -17.29 14.63
N ILE A 130 -1.02 -16.91 14.42
CA ILE A 130 -0.30 -16.98 13.14
C ILE A 130 0.47 -18.29 13.07
N ASP A 131 0.29 -19.04 11.99
CA ASP A 131 1.07 -20.24 11.69
C ASP A 131 2.39 -19.89 10.98
N PHE A 132 3.39 -19.48 11.76
CA PHE A 132 4.74 -19.23 11.24
C PHE A 132 5.41 -20.50 10.72
N GLY A 133 5.10 -21.66 11.29
CA GLY A 133 5.74 -22.92 10.89
C GLY A 133 5.50 -23.26 9.42
N THR A 134 4.32 -23.01 8.90
CA THR A 134 4.03 -23.19 7.48
C THR A 134 4.80 -22.18 6.61
N ILE A 135 4.81 -20.91 7.00
CA ILE A 135 5.51 -19.86 6.24
C ILE A 135 7.02 -20.09 6.25
N ASP A 136 7.60 -20.36 7.43
CA ASP A 136 9.05 -20.61 7.58
C ASP A 136 9.52 -21.82 6.78
N LYS A 137 8.70 -22.89 6.69
CA LYS A 137 8.98 -24.04 5.82
C LYS A 137 9.05 -23.65 4.35
N GLU A 138 8.13 -22.81 3.88
CA GLU A 138 8.16 -22.34 2.50
C GLU A 138 9.36 -21.42 2.23
N ILE A 139 9.75 -20.57 3.19
CA ILE A 139 10.94 -19.71 3.07
C ILE A 139 12.22 -20.58 3.00
N GLN A 140 12.32 -21.65 3.80
CA GLN A 140 13.48 -22.54 3.80
C GLN A 140 13.61 -23.36 2.51
N ARG A 141 12.53 -23.56 1.76
CA ARG A 141 12.51 -24.22 0.45
C ARG A 141 12.97 -23.33 -0.71
N ALA A 142 13.86 -22.37 -0.44
CA ALA A 142 14.43 -21.50 -1.45
C ALA A 142 15.35 -22.31 -2.37
N ASP A 143 14.78 -22.89 -3.41
CA ASP A 143 15.47 -23.60 -4.48
C ASP A 143 15.01 -23.02 -5.81
N TYR A 144 15.79 -22.06 -6.34
CA TYR A 144 15.49 -21.44 -7.62
C TYR A 144 16.79 -21.14 -8.38
N ASN A 145 16.77 -21.46 -9.66
CA ASN A 145 17.89 -21.27 -10.57
C ASN A 145 17.50 -20.45 -11.83
N ASN A 146 16.27 -20.05 -11.92
CA ASN A 146 15.74 -19.21 -13.01
C ASN A 146 14.50 -18.41 -12.52
N ILE A 147 14.03 -17.48 -13.34
CA ILE A 147 12.89 -16.60 -13.00
C ILE A 147 11.62 -17.40 -12.73
N SER A 148 11.33 -18.44 -13.52
CA SER A 148 10.11 -19.25 -13.35
C SER A 148 10.10 -19.95 -11.97
N SER A 149 11.21 -20.59 -11.58
CA SER A 149 11.32 -21.25 -10.27
C SER A 149 11.31 -20.22 -9.11
N LEU A 150 11.89 -19.02 -9.31
CA LEU A 150 11.81 -17.94 -8.36
C LEU A 150 10.36 -17.43 -8.16
N MET A 151 9.58 -17.29 -9.27
CA MET A 151 8.16 -16.91 -9.18
C MET A 151 7.32 -17.98 -8.50
N MET A 152 7.61 -19.27 -8.72
CA MET A 152 6.95 -20.37 -8.01
C MET A 152 7.26 -20.33 -6.49
N TYR A 153 8.51 -20.08 -6.15
CA TYR A 153 8.92 -19.90 -4.75
C TYR A 153 8.20 -18.72 -4.09
N GLU A 154 8.20 -17.57 -4.75
CA GLU A 154 7.48 -16.38 -4.31
C GLU A 154 5.98 -16.65 -4.13
N GLY A 155 5.34 -17.32 -5.10
CA GLY A 155 3.92 -17.64 -5.08
C GLY A 155 3.50 -18.52 -3.90
N ARG A 156 4.35 -19.51 -3.50
CA ARG A 156 4.09 -20.36 -2.33
C ARG A 156 4.10 -19.52 -1.03
N ILE A 157 5.08 -18.64 -0.89
CA ILE A 157 5.18 -17.77 0.29
C ILE A 157 4.00 -16.78 0.31
N ALA A 158 3.67 -16.18 -0.83
CA ALA A 158 2.55 -15.27 -0.95
C ALA A 158 1.21 -15.96 -0.58
N PHE A 159 1.01 -17.20 -0.99
CA PHE A 159 -0.18 -17.98 -0.61
C PHE A 159 -0.26 -18.17 0.91
N ALA A 160 0.84 -18.58 1.54
CA ALA A 160 0.90 -18.76 2.98
C ALA A 160 0.68 -17.42 3.74
N TYR A 161 1.30 -16.33 3.26
CA TYR A 161 1.11 -14.99 3.78
C TYR A 161 -0.36 -14.56 3.74
N TRP A 162 -1.04 -14.69 2.59
CA TRP A 162 -2.43 -14.29 2.43
C TRP A 162 -3.38 -15.13 3.29
N LYS A 163 -3.08 -16.41 3.49
CA LYS A 163 -3.81 -17.29 4.39
C LYS A 163 -3.77 -16.77 5.84
N GLU A 164 -2.61 -16.34 6.31
CA GLU A 164 -2.48 -15.80 7.66
C GLU A 164 -3.09 -14.39 7.78
N LEU A 165 -2.89 -13.54 6.77
CA LEU A 165 -3.46 -12.20 6.75
C LEU A 165 -4.99 -12.22 6.69
N SER A 166 -5.59 -13.22 6.03
CA SER A 166 -7.04 -13.42 5.99
C SER A 166 -7.65 -13.62 7.37
N LYS A 167 -6.94 -14.27 8.30
CA LYS A 167 -7.39 -14.44 9.69
C LYS A 167 -7.54 -13.07 10.38
N ILE A 168 -6.55 -12.19 10.16
CA ILE A 168 -6.57 -10.82 10.70
C ILE A 168 -7.75 -10.05 10.13
N PHE A 169 -7.92 -10.05 8.82
CA PHE A 169 -8.99 -9.32 8.14
C PHE A 169 -10.37 -9.81 8.58
N ASN A 170 -10.60 -11.12 8.62
CA ASN A 170 -11.90 -11.70 8.97
C ASN A 170 -12.22 -11.53 10.45
N GLN A 171 -11.22 -11.48 11.34
CA GLN A 171 -11.45 -11.16 12.74
C GLN A 171 -11.84 -9.69 12.93
N LEU A 172 -11.27 -8.78 12.13
CA LEU A 172 -11.58 -7.34 12.17
C LEU A 172 -12.93 -7.02 11.53
N SER A 173 -13.28 -7.72 10.47
CA SER A 173 -14.49 -7.49 9.67
C SER A 173 -15.10 -8.80 9.21
N PRO A 174 -15.76 -9.55 10.11
CA PRO A 174 -16.34 -10.87 9.79
C PRO A 174 -17.37 -10.82 8.64
N ASP A 175 -18.07 -9.68 8.50
CA ASP A 175 -19.11 -9.49 7.49
C ASP A 175 -18.56 -9.38 6.05
N PHE A 176 -17.25 -9.21 5.88
CA PHE A 176 -16.63 -9.01 4.56
C PHE A 176 -16.14 -10.30 3.92
N SER A 177 -15.97 -11.38 4.72
CA SER A 177 -15.66 -12.75 4.26
C SER A 177 -14.51 -12.83 3.25
N PHE A 178 -13.35 -12.25 3.60
CA PHE A 178 -12.16 -12.30 2.74
C PHE A 178 -11.54 -13.70 2.76
N GLU A 179 -11.36 -14.30 1.59
CA GLU A 179 -10.73 -15.62 1.44
C GLU A 179 -9.32 -15.50 0.83
N THR A 180 -9.20 -14.82 -0.27
CA THR A 180 -7.94 -14.71 -1.03
C THR A 180 -7.93 -13.50 -1.94
N ARG A 181 -6.73 -13.14 -2.43
CA ARG A 181 -6.53 -12.11 -3.46
C ARG A 181 -7.08 -12.50 -4.83
N LYS A 182 -7.17 -13.79 -5.13
CA LYS A 182 -7.68 -14.31 -6.41
C LYS A 182 -8.96 -15.09 -6.14
N ASN A 183 -10.06 -14.67 -6.73
CA ASN A 183 -11.25 -15.48 -6.74
C ASN A 183 -11.07 -16.59 -7.80
N LEU A 184 -10.83 -17.80 -7.35
CA LEU A 184 -10.59 -18.96 -8.21
C LEU A 184 -11.83 -19.36 -9.03
N SER A 185 -13.01 -18.90 -8.63
CA SER A 185 -14.29 -19.19 -9.33
C SER A 185 -14.47 -18.38 -10.61
N TYR A 186 -13.68 -17.32 -10.81
CA TYR A 186 -13.79 -16.41 -11.96
C TYR A 186 -12.41 -16.15 -12.57
N SER A 187 -12.02 -16.94 -13.55
CA SER A 187 -10.74 -16.82 -14.26
C SER A 187 -10.51 -15.46 -14.96
N TRP A 188 -11.57 -14.68 -15.19
CA TRP A 188 -11.56 -13.39 -15.88
C TRP A 188 -11.70 -12.18 -14.97
N ASN A 189 -11.88 -12.37 -13.66
CA ASN A 189 -12.26 -11.28 -12.81
C ASN A 189 -11.04 -10.59 -12.21
N MET A 190 -10.62 -9.47 -12.83
CA MET A 190 -9.62 -8.54 -12.30
C MET A 190 -10.21 -7.56 -11.26
N ASN A 191 -11.50 -7.69 -10.94
CA ASN A 191 -12.24 -6.75 -10.12
C ASN A 191 -12.44 -7.29 -8.69
N ALA A 192 -12.65 -6.39 -7.75
CA ALA A 192 -12.86 -6.78 -6.37
C ALA A 192 -14.21 -7.47 -6.18
N SER A 193 -14.17 -8.70 -5.68
CA SER A 193 -15.37 -9.49 -5.32
C SER A 193 -15.84 -9.24 -3.89
N ASP A 194 -15.02 -8.64 -3.07
CA ASP A 194 -15.28 -8.35 -1.65
C ASP A 194 -14.71 -6.99 -1.25
N PRO A 195 -15.19 -6.40 -0.15
CA PRO A 195 -14.75 -5.08 0.32
C PRO A 195 -13.26 -4.97 0.60
N ILE A 196 -12.63 -6.03 1.10
CA ILE A 196 -11.20 -6.01 1.45
C ILE A 196 -10.35 -5.99 0.18
N ASN A 197 -10.70 -6.78 -0.84
CA ASN A 197 -10.05 -6.71 -2.14
C ASN A 197 -10.24 -5.35 -2.81
N ALA A 198 -11.40 -4.67 -2.62
CA ALA A 198 -11.61 -3.32 -3.11
C ALA A 198 -10.66 -2.31 -2.43
N LEU A 199 -10.47 -2.40 -1.10
CA LEU A 199 -9.52 -1.56 -0.35
C LEU A 199 -8.08 -1.81 -0.82
N LEU A 200 -7.68 -3.07 -0.94
CA LEU A 200 -6.34 -3.46 -1.38
C LEU A 200 -6.04 -2.99 -2.80
N ASN A 201 -6.97 -3.19 -3.76
CA ASN A 201 -6.80 -2.75 -5.14
C ASN A 201 -6.63 -1.22 -5.22
N TYR A 202 -7.48 -0.48 -4.49
CA TYR A 202 -7.40 0.96 -4.44
C TYR A 202 -6.07 1.46 -3.85
N GLY A 203 -5.63 0.85 -2.75
CA GLY A 203 -4.35 1.17 -2.13
C GLY A 203 -3.15 0.86 -3.03
N TYR A 204 -3.18 -0.29 -3.71
CA TYR A 204 -2.11 -0.67 -4.65
C TYR A 204 -2.06 0.24 -5.88
N ALA A 205 -3.19 0.76 -6.37
CA ALA A 205 -3.19 1.73 -7.46
C ALA A 205 -2.49 3.05 -7.06
N ILE A 206 -2.68 3.49 -5.81
CA ILE A 206 -1.98 4.67 -5.27
C ILE A 206 -0.47 4.41 -5.17
N LEU A 207 -0.08 3.23 -4.67
CA LEU A 207 1.33 2.83 -4.59
C LEU A 207 1.94 2.71 -5.98
N GLU A 208 1.24 2.10 -6.94
CA GLU A 208 1.65 1.98 -8.34
C GLU A 208 1.98 3.34 -8.95
N SER A 209 1.07 4.31 -8.83
CA SER A 209 1.28 5.68 -9.31
C SER A 209 2.53 6.31 -8.71
N THR A 210 2.72 6.17 -7.39
CA THR A 210 3.89 6.74 -6.70
C THR A 210 5.21 6.10 -7.15
N VAL A 211 5.25 4.78 -7.26
CA VAL A 211 6.44 4.04 -7.72
C VAL A 211 6.77 4.42 -9.16
N ARG A 212 5.76 4.49 -10.04
CA ARG A 212 5.91 4.90 -11.44
C ARG A 212 6.52 6.29 -11.56
N LYS A 213 6.00 7.25 -10.78
CA LYS A 213 6.56 8.61 -10.70
C LYS A 213 8.06 8.60 -10.37
N TYR A 214 8.48 7.80 -9.40
CA TYR A 214 9.89 7.76 -8.99
C TYR A 214 10.79 7.05 -10.02
N ILE A 215 10.31 5.98 -10.65
CA ILE A 215 11.04 5.30 -11.73
C ILE A 215 11.31 6.29 -12.86
N ASN A 216 10.29 7.02 -13.30
CA ASN A 216 10.40 8.03 -14.38
C ASN A 216 11.31 9.19 -13.97
N THR A 217 11.22 9.67 -12.72
CA THR A 217 12.09 10.74 -12.20
C THR A 217 13.56 10.32 -12.20
N ILE A 218 13.86 9.06 -11.98
CA ILE A 218 15.24 8.52 -11.99
C ILE A 218 15.72 8.23 -13.42
N GLY A 219 14.80 8.00 -14.35
CA GLY A 219 15.09 7.74 -15.77
C GLY A 219 15.25 6.26 -16.10
N LEU A 220 14.73 5.35 -15.25
CA LEU A 220 14.58 3.94 -15.58
C LEU A 220 13.35 3.73 -16.48
N ASP A 221 13.36 2.66 -17.27
CA ASP A 221 12.23 2.27 -18.11
C ASP A 221 11.24 1.41 -17.32
N THR A 222 9.99 1.84 -17.20
CA THR A 222 8.94 1.13 -16.48
C THR A 222 8.52 -0.17 -17.16
N SER A 223 8.76 -0.31 -18.48
CA SER A 223 8.37 -1.47 -19.28
C SER A 223 9.31 -2.66 -19.14
N ILE A 224 10.47 -2.49 -18.50
CA ILE A 224 11.50 -3.52 -18.31
C ILE A 224 11.61 -3.88 -16.84
N GLY A 225 10.89 -4.92 -16.42
CA GLY A 225 10.99 -5.53 -15.10
C GLY A 225 11.98 -6.69 -15.07
N TYR A 226 12.36 -7.13 -13.88
CA TYR A 226 13.28 -8.25 -13.70
C TYR A 226 12.57 -9.51 -13.21
N LEU A 227 11.57 -9.36 -12.34
CA LEU A 227 10.75 -10.46 -11.84
C LEU A 227 9.55 -10.72 -12.76
N HIS A 228 8.75 -9.67 -13.03
CA HIS A 228 7.59 -9.79 -13.90
C HIS A 228 8.00 -9.72 -15.37
N GLU A 229 7.31 -10.55 -16.20
CA GLU A 229 7.56 -10.60 -17.64
C GLU A 229 7.09 -9.33 -18.37
N ILE A 230 7.80 -8.99 -19.44
CA ILE A 230 7.39 -7.93 -20.36
C ILE A 230 6.07 -8.34 -21.02
N ALA A 231 5.09 -7.47 -20.96
CA ALA A 231 3.79 -7.67 -21.59
C ALA A 231 3.26 -6.35 -22.16
N PRO A 232 2.51 -6.38 -23.26
CA PRO A 232 1.91 -5.19 -23.85
C PRO A 232 1.09 -4.40 -22.84
N SER A 233 1.25 -3.08 -22.81
CA SER A 233 0.52 -2.16 -21.94
C SER A 233 0.71 -2.43 -20.43
N LYS A 234 1.79 -3.09 -20.04
CA LYS A 234 2.16 -3.34 -18.64
C LYS A 234 3.43 -2.56 -18.26
N HIS A 235 3.59 -2.37 -16.97
CA HIS A 235 4.76 -1.70 -16.39
C HIS A 235 5.45 -2.65 -15.39
N PRO A 236 6.10 -3.73 -15.86
CA PRO A 236 6.63 -4.77 -14.98
C PRO A 236 7.62 -4.26 -13.95
N LEU A 237 8.46 -3.26 -14.25
CA LEU A 237 9.36 -2.69 -13.24
C LEU A 237 8.60 -1.99 -12.11
N VAL A 238 7.46 -1.37 -12.42
CA VAL A 238 6.61 -0.76 -11.40
C VAL A 238 6.07 -1.84 -10.47
N TYR A 239 5.60 -2.96 -11.03
CA TYR A 239 5.12 -4.09 -10.23
C TYR A 239 6.23 -4.72 -9.40
N ASP A 240 7.43 -4.89 -9.95
CA ASP A 240 8.61 -5.39 -9.25
C ASP A 240 8.92 -4.55 -7.99
N LEU A 241 9.02 -3.23 -8.17
CA LEU A 241 9.40 -2.33 -7.08
C LEU A 241 8.24 -2.04 -6.11
N GLN A 242 7.01 -2.14 -6.58
CA GLN A 242 5.82 -2.08 -5.73
C GLN A 242 5.80 -3.22 -4.70
N GLU A 243 6.27 -4.42 -5.06
CA GLU A 243 6.31 -5.56 -4.15
C GLU A 243 7.09 -5.27 -2.85
N LEU A 244 8.08 -4.39 -2.92
CA LEU A 244 8.87 -4.00 -1.76
C LEU A 244 8.05 -3.27 -0.68
N PHE A 245 6.95 -2.58 -1.08
CA PHE A 245 6.17 -1.69 -0.23
C PHE A 245 4.70 -2.08 -0.09
N ARG A 246 4.27 -3.21 -0.69
CA ARG A 246 2.87 -3.68 -0.60
C ARG A 246 2.41 -3.87 0.84
N TYR A 247 3.28 -4.33 1.71
CA TYR A 247 2.99 -4.52 3.13
C TYR A 247 2.48 -3.24 3.83
N VAL A 248 2.86 -2.05 3.34
CA VAL A 248 2.37 -0.76 3.87
C VAL A 248 0.89 -0.56 3.54
N ILE A 249 0.48 -0.99 2.35
CA ILE A 249 -0.93 -0.97 1.95
C ILE A 249 -1.71 -1.99 2.76
N ASP A 250 -1.18 -3.22 2.92
CA ASP A 250 -1.82 -4.27 3.73
C ASP A 250 -2.03 -3.79 5.16
N TYR A 251 -1.02 -3.14 5.75
CA TYR A 251 -1.13 -2.50 7.06
C TYR A 251 -2.17 -1.37 7.09
N SER A 252 -2.20 -0.51 6.08
CA SER A 252 -3.19 0.58 5.99
C SER A 252 -4.62 0.03 5.88
N VAL A 253 -4.79 -1.14 5.22
CA VAL A 253 -6.08 -1.84 5.18
C VAL A 253 -6.44 -2.42 6.55
N ILE A 254 -5.50 -2.98 7.29
CA ILE A 254 -5.75 -3.38 8.68
C ILE A 254 -6.23 -2.17 9.50
N GLU A 255 -5.53 -1.05 9.44
CA GLU A 255 -5.89 0.17 10.19
C GLU A 255 -7.28 0.73 9.83
N ILE A 256 -7.70 0.65 8.56
CA ILE A 256 -9.04 1.12 8.18
C ILE A 256 -10.14 0.14 8.62
N LEU A 257 -9.89 -1.17 8.58
CA LEU A 257 -10.85 -2.17 9.08
C LEU A 257 -11.12 -2.02 10.57
N GLU A 258 -10.16 -1.50 11.34
CA GLU A 258 -10.34 -1.15 12.74
C GLU A 258 -11.41 -0.07 12.97
N THR A 259 -11.63 0.80 11.99
CA THR A 259 -12.67 1.84 12.08
C THR A 259 -14.09 1.30 11.91
N ARG A 260 -14.24 -0.03 11.70
CA ARG A 260 -15.51 -0.77 11.57
C ARG A 260 -16.35 -0.32 10.39
N LEU A 261 -15.74 -0.43 9.23
CA LEU A 261 -16.44 -0.27 7.97
C LEU A 261 -17.65 -1.21 7.89
N LYS A 262 -18.71 -0.70 7.28
CA LYS A 262 -19.94 -1.44 7.01
C LYS A 262 -20.06 -1.72 5.50
N LYS A 263 -20.87 -2.69 5.12
CA LYS A 263 -21.22 -2.92 3.71
C LYS A 263 -21.75 -1.66 3.03
N SER A 264 -22.46 -0.80 3.79
CA SER A 264 -22.96 0.48 3.31
C SER A 264 -21.87 1.50 2.95
N ASP A 265 -20.60 1.30 3.34
CA ASP A 265 -19.48 2.17 3.00
C ASP A 265 -18.87 1.84 1.62
N PHE A 266 -19.44 0.86 0.95
CA PHE A 266 -19.08 0.41 -0.39
C PHE A 266 -20.25 0.56 -1.35
N ILE A 267 -19.95 0.51 -2.63
CA ILE A 267 -20.93 0.52 -3.73
C ILE A 267 -20.83 -0.82 -4.45
N LEU A 268 -21.93 -1.54 -4.55
CA LEU A 268 -22.05 -2.68 -5.44
C LEU A 268 -22.48 -2.14 -6.82
N THR A 269 -21.67 -2.39 -7.84
CA THR A 269 -21.99 -2.00 -9.22
C THR A 269 -22.93 -3.01 -9.87
N GLU A 270 -23.55 -2.62 -10.99
CA GLU A 270 -24.43 -3.52 -11.77
C GLU A 270 -23.75 -4.81 -12.21
N ASN A 271 -22.43 -4.80 -12.39
CA ASN A 271 -21.62 -5.97 -12.74
C ASN A 271 -21.08 -6.75 -11.51
N TYR A 272 -21.71 -6.56 -10.35
CA TYR A 272 -21.33 -7.23 -9.09
C TYR A 272 -19.90 -6.95 -8.60
N HIS A 273 -19.33 -5.79 -8.95
CA HIS A 273 -18.04 -5.35 -8.44
C HIS A 273 -18.21 -4.40 -7.28
N ILE A 274 -17.31 -4.49 -6.32
CA ILE A 274 -17.34 -3.66 -5.13
C ILE A 274 -16.36 -2.50 -5.28
N ARG A 275 -16.86 -1.29 -5.01
CA ARG A 275 -16.10 -0.04 -5.02
C ARG A 275 -16.17 0.67 -3.67
N LEU A 276 -15.17 1.49 -3.40
CA LEU A 276 -15.18 2.36 -2.23
C LEU A 276 -16.13 3.55 -2.44
N LYS A 277 -16.88 3.93 -1.41
CA LYS A 277 -17.50 5.25 -1.38
C LYS A 277 -16.43 6.34 -1.20
N PRO A 278 -16.69 7.58 -1.63
CA PRO A 278 -15.71 8.66 -1.53
C PRO A 278 -15.12 8.87 -0.14
N ASN A 279 -15.95 8.76 0.91
CA ASN A 279 -15.47 8.90 2.29
C ASN A 279 -14.53 7.76 2.69
N THR A 280 -14.83 6.53 2.28
CA THR A 280 -13.99 5.36 2.53
C THR A 280 -12.64 5.46 1.80
N ALA A 281 -12.68 5.88 0.54
CA ALA A 281 -11.46 6.14 -0.24
C ALA A 281 -10.60 7.23 0.39
N LYS A 282 -11.20 8.33 0.83
CA LYS A 282 -10.50 9.41 1.53
C LYS A 282 -9.83 8.93 2.82
N LEU A 283 -10.54 8.12 3.62
CA LEU A 283 -10.02 7.55 4.87
C LEU A 283 -8.84 6.61 4.60
N LEU A 284 -8.94 5.75 3.58
CA LEU A 284 -7.85 4.87 3.18
C LEU A 284 -6.61 5.66 2.72
N ILE A 285 -6.80 6.68 1.88
CA ILE A 285 -5.71 7.55 1.43
C ILE A 285 -5.02 8.21 2.63
N GLU A 286 -5.78 8.67 3.62
CA GLU A 286 -5.23 9.29 4.82
C GLU A 286 -4.35 8.30 5.62
N LYS A 287 -4.79 7.05 5.77
CA LYS A 287 -3.99 5.99 6.40
C LYS A 287 -2.70 5.72 5.63
N ILE A 288 -2.80 5.52 4.31
CA ILE A 288 -1.64 5.29 3.44
C ILE A 288 -0.65 6.46 3.55
N LYS A 289 -1.14 7.69 3.42
CA LYS A 289 -0.32 8.91 3.57
C LYS A 289 0.40 8.94 4.91
N ASN A 290 -0.31 8.69 6.01
CA ASN A 290 0.26 8.72 7.34
C ASN A 290 1.36 7.67 7.50
N ASN A 291 1.16 6.46 6.97
CA ASN A 291 2.16 5.39 7.01
C ASN A 291 3.40 5.72 6.18
N PHE A 292 3.25 6.27 4.97
CA PHE A 292 4.39 6.69 4.15
C PHE A 292 5.13 7.91 4.70
N ASN A 293 4.48 8.73 5.52
CA ASN A 293 5.09 9.88 6.19
C ASN A 293 5.72 9.54 7.54
N LYS A 294 5.54 8.32 8.07
CA LYS A 294 6.27 7.85 9.26
C LYS A 294 7.77 7.92 9.01
N ARG A 295 8.50 8.35 10.04
CA ARG A 295 9.96 8.49 9.97
C ARG A 295 10.63 7.27 10.58
N TYR A 296 11.68 6.82 9.91
CA TYR A 296 12.50 5.68 10.31
C TYR A 296 13.97 6.06 10.23
N GLU A 297 14.78 5.44 11.07
CA GLU A 297 16.22 5.54 10.93
C GLU A 297 16.70 4.79 9.68
N PHE A 298 17.38 5.49 8.78
CA PHE A 298 17.91 4.95 7.54
C PHE A 298 19.24 5.63 7.23
N LYS A 299 20.32 4.83 7.10
CA LYS A 299 21.69 5.36 6.85
C LYS A 299 22.08 6.46 7.88
N ASN A 300 21.79 6.22 9.15
CA ASN A 300 22.07 7.12 10.31
C ASN A 300 21.36 8.48 10.24
N LYS A 301 20.24 8.56 9.54
CA LYS A 301 19.39 9.76 9.46
C LYS A 301 17.92 9.38 9.51
N GLN A 302 17.08 10.33 9.90
CA GLN A 302 15.64 10.16 9.93
C GLN A 302 15.02 10.51 8.56
N TYR A 303 14.48 9.50 7.88
CA TYR A 303 13.79 9.64 6.59
C TYR A 303 12.34 9.17 6.69
N THR A 304 11.46 9.77 5.91
CA THR A 304 10.11 9.23 5.72
C THR A 304 10.19 7.92 4.93
N LEU A 305 9.23 7.02 5.14
CA LEU A 305 9.17 5.77 4.38
C LEU A 305 9.08 6.04 2.86
N GLU A 306 8.41 7.12 2.46
CA GLU A 306 8.37 7.56 1.07
C GLU A 306 9.77 7.92 0.53
N THR A 307 10.57 8.64 1.31
CA THR A 307 11.96 8.95 0.94
C THR A 307 12.81 7.67 0.87
N ILE A 308 12.57 6.72 1.77
CA ILE A 308 13.24 5.41 1.75
C ILE A 308 12.85 4.64 0.47
N MET A 309 11.61 4.73 0.01
CA MET A 309 11.18 4.16 -1.27
C MET A 309 11.99 4.74 -2.43
N LEU A 310 12.09 6.06 -2.52
CA LEU A 310 12.88 6.73 -3.55
C LEU A 310 14.36 6.31 -3.49
N GLU A 311 14.95 6.18 -2.30
CA GLU A 311 16.35 5.74 -2.13
C GLU A 311 16.56 4.28 -2.57
N ASN A 312 15.60 3.38 -2.34
CA ASN A 312 15.69 2.00 -2.83
C ASN A 312 15.60 1.92 -4.36
N ILE A 313 14.77 2.76 -5.00
CA ILE A 313 14.73 2.85 -6.47
C ILE A 313 16.05 3.44 -7.02
N ARG A 314 16.62 4.42 -6.34
CA ARG A 314 17.98 4.94 -6.67
C ARG A 314 19.08 3.88 -6.50
N GLU A 315 18.95 3.01 -5.50
CA GLU A 315 19.90 1.92 -5.29
C GLU A 315 19.90 0.94 -6.48
N LEU A 316 18.70 0.58 -6.98
CA LEU A 316 18.58 -0.18 -8.23
C LEU A 316 19.25 0.54 -9.41
N SER A 317 19.01 1.84 -9.58
CA SER A 317 19.63 2.64 -10.64
C SER A 317 21.17 2.68 -10.54
N ARG A 318 21.71 2.77 -9.32
CA ARG A 318 23.16 2.72 -9.08
C ARG A 318 23.76 1.35 -9.44
N TYR A 319 23.04 0.27 -9.11
CA TYR A 319 23.45 -1.08 -9.45
C TYR A 319 23.42 -1.30 -10.97
N VAL A 320 22.32 -0.95 -11.61
CA VAL A 320 22.15 -1.04 -13.07
C VAL A 320 23.22 -0.24 -13.81
N SER A 321 23.52 0.98 -13.35
CA SER A 321 24.57 1.82 -13.96
C SER A 321 26.00 1.37 -13.65
N GLY A 322 26.20 0.32 -12.85
CA GLY A 322 27.53 -0.18 -12.45
C GLY A 322 28.24 0.66 -11.38
N LYS A 323 27.56 1.64 -10.76
CA LYS A 323 28.12 2.47 -9.69
C LYS A 323 28.32 1.73 -8.38
N ILE A 324 27.57 0.64 -8.16
CA ILE A 324 27.71 -0.27 -7.02
C ILE A 324 27.75 -1.71 -7.54
N LYS A 325 28.48 -2.59 -6.84
CA LYS A 325 28.67 -4.00 -7.23
C LYS A 325 27.57 -4.92 -6.68
N THR A 326 26.91 -4.53 -5.59
CA THR A 326 25.89 -5.33 -4.92
C THR A 326 24.62 -4.52 -4.77
N LEU A 327 23.47 -5.16 -5.03
CA LEU A 327 22.16 -4.57 -4.81
C LEU A 327 21.61 -5.07 -3.48
N GLU A 328 21.24 -4.16 -2.60
CA GLU A 328 20.56 -4.48 -1.35
C GLU A 328 19.43 -3.49 -1.11
N PHE A 329 18.21 -3.98 -1.12
CA PHE A 329 17.07 -3.18 -0.70
C PHE A 329 16.99 -3.15 0.83
N ARG A 330 16.82 -1.95 1.39
CA ARG A 330 16.75 -1.73 2.83
C ARG A 330 15.42 -1.03 3.15
N ILE A 331 14.53 -1.77 3.77
CA ILE A 331 13.20 -1.28 4.12
C ILE A 331 12.99 -1.56 5.61
N PRO A 332 12.58 -0.57 6.39
CA PRO A 332 12.32 -0.74 7.81
C PRO A 332 11.10 -1.64 8.03
N ASP A 333 11.12 -2.38 9.12
CA ASP A 333 9.95 -3.10 9.60
C ASP A 333 8.87 -2.10 10.06
N ILE A 334 7.61 -2.50 9.97
CA ILE A 334 6.51 -1.68 10.51
C ILE A 334 6.58 -1.74 12.03
N GLU A 335 6.64 -0.56 12.63
CA GLU A 335 6.40 -0.39 14.06
C GLU A 335 4.91 -0.17 14.28
N ILE A 336 4.24 -1.14 14.88
CA ILE A 336 2.89 -0.95 15.41
C ILE A 336 3.04 -0.11 16.67
N SER A 337 2.45 1.08 16.67
CA SER A 337 2.47 1.91 17.86
C SER A 337 1.70 1.18 18.96
N ARG A 338 2.29 1.05 20.15
CA ARG A 338 1.65 0.46 21.34
C ARG A 338 0.38 1.21 21.78
N ASN A 339 0.09 2.35 21.15
CA ASN A 339 -1.11 3.14 21.33
C ASN A 339 -2.26 2.76 20.39
N ASP A 340 -2.06 1.80 19.47
CA ASP A 340 -3.09 1.39 18.55
C ASP A 340 -4.26 0.74 19.31
N THR A 341 -5.43 1.20 18.98
CA THR A 341 -6.69 0.76 19.63
C THR A 341 -6.87 -0.76 19.57
N ILE A 342 -6.33 -1.42 18.56
CA ILE A 342 -6.34 -2.90 18.45
C ILE A 342 -5.39 -3.54 19.47
N TYR A 343 -4.16 -3.07 19.56
CA TYR A 343 -3.21 -3.62 20.53
C TYR A 343 -3.85 -3.70 21.90
N ILE A 344 -4.38 -2.58 22.34
CA ILE A 344 -5.02 -2.45 23.64
C ILE A 344 -6.29 -3.29 23.73
N ARG A 345 -7.10 -3.35 22.67
CA ARG A 345 -8.32 -4.17 22.62
C ARG A 345 -8.02 -5.66 22.73
N ASN A 346 -7.08 -6.16 21.93
CA ASN A 346 -6.74 -7.57 21.94
C ASN A 346 -6.06 -7.97 23.26
N LYS A 347 -5.23 -7.08 23.80
CA LYS A 347 -4.61 -7.29 25.11
C LYS A 347 -5.67 -7.32 26.23
N ILE A 348 -6.68 -6.44 26.19
CA ILE A 348 -7.82 -6.49 27.12
C ILE A 348 -8.61 -7.80 26.95
N MET A 349 -8.83 -8.25 25.71
CA MET A 349 -9.55 -9.49 25.44
C MET A 349 -8.78 -10.75 25.88
N SER A 350 -7.45 -10.73 25.85
CA SER A 350 -6.58 -11.83 26.28
C SER A 350 -6.36 -11.90 27.80
N ILE A 351 -6.83 -10.90 28.57
CA ILE A 351 -6.68 -10.91 30.02
C ILE A 351 -7.67 -11.94 30.63
N ASP A 352 -7.12 -13.02 31.12
CA ASP A 352 -7.81 -14.02 31.91
C ASP A 352 -7.93 -13.61 33.41
N PRO A 353 -8.66 -14.38 34.24
CA PRO A 353 -8.82 -14.06 35.65
C PRO A 353 -7.52 -14.02 36.47
N GLU A 354 -6.49 -14.82 36.11
CA GLU A 354 -5.20 -14.86 36.79
C GLU A 354 -4.37 -13.63 36.44
N LYS A 355 -4.20 -13.35 35.15
CA LYS A 355 -3.51 -12.18 34.63
C LYS A 355 -4.16 -10.88 35.08
N ARG A 356 -5.51 -10.87 35.25
CA ARG A 356 -6.23 -9.74 35.83
C ARG A 356 -5.81 -9.44 37.26
N LYS A 357 -5.63 -10.48 38.09
CA LYS A 357 -5.19 -10.31 39.50
C LYS A 357 -3.77 -9.77 39.55
N GLU A 358 -2.88 -10.31 38.74
CA GLU A 358 -1.49 -9.88 38.58
C GLU A 358 -1.39 -8.40 38.19
N LEU A 359 -2.16 -7.97 37.20
CA LEU A 359 -2.24 -6.60 36.71
C LEU A 359 -3.04 -5.66 37.63
N LYS A 360 -3.61 -6.19 38.72
CA LYS A 360 -4.46 -5.42 39.68
C LYS A 360 -5.57 -4.62 38.99
N ILE A 361 -6.24 -5.24 37.99
CA ILE A 361 -7.36 -4.63 37.28
C ILE A 361 -8.67 -5.06 37.95
N ASN A 362 -9.61 -4.11 38.16
CA ASN A 362 -10.89 -4.41 38.74
C ASN A 362 -11.73 -5.30 37.81
N LYS A 363 -12.42 -6.34 38.38
CA LYS A 363 -13.21 -7.32 37.62
C LYS A 363 -14.33 -6.65 36.81
N SER A 364 -15.02 -5.68 37.37
CA SER A 364 -16.12 -4.97 36.73
C SER A 364 -15.58 -4.08 35.55
N THR A 365 -14.45 -3.46 35.74
CA THR A 365 -13.82 -2.64 34.71
C THR A 365 -13.38 -3.49 33.51
N LEU A 366 -12.71 -4.63 33.77
CA LEU A 366 -12.27 -5.52 32.71
C LEU A 366 -13.47 -6.11 31.96
N TRP A 367 -14.46 -6.61 32.69
CA TRP A 367 -15.69 -7.18 32.12
C TRP A 367 -16.41 -6.14 31.22
N TYR A 368 -16.57 -4.90 31.72
CA TYR A 368 -17.21 -3.81 30.97
C TYR A 368 -16.46 -3.47 29.69
N GLN A 369 -15.12 -3.40 29.75
CA GLN A 369 -14.29 -3.16 28.58
C GLN A 369 -14.36 -4.30 27.57
N GLN A 370 -14.27 -5.56 28.03
CA GLN A 370 -14.40 -6.74 27.17
C GLN A 370 -15.80 -6.84 26.53
N LYS A 371 -16.86 -6.49 27.28
CA LYS A 371 -18.23 -6.42 26.76
C LYS A 371 -18.33 -5.37 25.65
N LYS A 372 -17.86 -4.15 25.88
CA LYS A 372 -17.85 -3.09 24.87
C LYS A 372 -17.04 -3.45 23.62
N ILE A 373 -15.90 -4.13 23.78
CA ILE A 373 -15.10 -4.63 22.66
C ILE A 373 -15.89 -5.65 21.83
N LYS A 374 -16.59 -6.58 22.48
CA LYS A 374 -17.44 -7.58 21.81
C LYS A 374 -18.64 -6.95 21.10
N GLU A 375 -19.25 -5.93 21.69
CA GLU A 375 -20.39 -5.18 21.13
C GLU A 375 -19.96 -4.15 20.09
N GLY A 376 -18.65 -4.03 19.89
CA GLY A 376 -18.16 -3.15 18.87
C GLY A 376 -18.01 -1.70 19.25
N GLU A 377 -18.17 -1.33 20.48
CA GLU A 377 -18.08 0.06 20.90
C GLU A 377 -16.65 0.56 21.11
N THR A 378 -16.47 1.89 21.05
CA THR A 378 -15.21 2.52 21.43
C THR A 378 -14.99 2.44 22.92
N ILE A 379 -13.80 1.98 23.33
CA ILE A 379 -13.40 1.97 24.73
C ILE A 379 -12.54 3.20 25.04
N LYS A 380 -12.90 3.90 26.14
CA LYS A 380 -12.00 4.90 26.72
C LYS A 380 -11.09 4.20 27.73
N ILE A 381 -9.79 4.19 27.46
CA ILE A 381 -8.80 3.60 28.36
C ILE A 381 -8.16 4.75 29.13
N TYR A 382 -8.36 4.74 30.43
CA TYR A 382 -7.70 5.71 31.31
C TYR A 382 -6.21 5.38 31.44
N ASN A 383 -5.35 6.38 31.51
CA ASN A 383 -3.89 6.24 31.61
C ASN A 383 -3.44 5.23 32.68
N LYS A 384 -4.13 5.17 33.83
CA LYS A 384 -3.84 4.18 34.89
C LYS A 384 -4.05 2.72 34.46
N THR A 385 -4.99 2.45 33.57
CA THR A 385 -5.25 1.11 33.05
C THR A 385 -4.33 0.81 31.88
N LYS A 386 -3.98 1.81 31.10
CA LYS A 386 -3.04 1.72 29.98
C LYS A 386 -1.66 1.27 30.45
N VAL A 387 -1.09 1.96 31.45
CA VAL A 387 0.21 1.63 32.07
C VAL A 387 0.25 0.21 32.67
N LYS A 388 -0.91 -0.34 33.11
CA LYS A 388 -0.98 -1.70 33.66
C LYS A 388 -1.08 -2.79 32.56
N ILE A 389 -1.51 -2.40 31.38
CA ILE A 389 -1.73 -3.32 30.25
C ILE A 389 -0.48 -3.33 29.34
N GLU A 390 0.24 -2.22 29.27
CA GLU A 390 1.55 -2.12 28.61
C GLU A 390 2.63 -2.85 29.39
#